data_b34283f1aa440ecab1a73faf7049c23b
#
_entry.id   b34283f1aa440ecab1a73faf7049c23b
#
_cell.length_a   1.000
_cell.length_b   1.000
_cell.length_c   1.000
_cell.angle_alpha   90.00
_cell.angle_beta   90.00
_cell.angle_gamma   90.00
#
_symmetry.space_group_name_H-M   'P 1'
#
loop_
_entity.id
_entity.type
_entity.pdbx_description
1 polymer ?
#
loop_
_entity_poly.entity_id
_entity_poly.type
_entity_poly.pdbx_seq_one_letter_code
_entity_poly.pdbx_strand_id
1 'polypeptide(L)'
;MEEWAQTSGLLRGILEDASLPPPERLRTVVRTFLHSECEEAVMRVALNDAAPLYRDAPEAKATKEEGARIVQAFLREALPQASEATRSLAGDLITTTFSSVGKQFSESPRTAQEIDAYADALGDMLCAYLDSLASSGRG
;
A
#
# COMPACT_ATOMS: atom_id res chain seq x y z
N MET A 1 3.10 13.60 -11.64
CA MET A 1 3.03 14.17 -10.27
C MET A 1 1.62 14.24 -9.74
N GLU A 2 0.69 14.79 -10.53
CA GLU A 2 -0.71 14.87 -10.11
C GLU A 2 -1.34 13.50 -9.85
N GLU A 3 -1.07 12.53 -10.71
CA GLU A 3 -1.60 11.18 -10.55
C GLU A 3 -1.09 10.51 -9.29
N TRP A 4 0.19 10.71 -8.98
CA TRP A 4 0.79 10.18 -7.77
C TRP A 4 0.14 10.77 -6.52
N ALA A 5 -0.08 12.08 -6.53
CA ALA A 5 -0.73 12.76 -5.41
C ALA A 5 -2.19 12.31 -5.25
N GLN A 6 -2.90 12.09 -6.37
CA GLN A 6 -4.28 11.59 -6.36
C GLN A 6 -4.35 10.18 -5.79
N THR A 7 -3.43 9.32 -6.21
CA THR A 7 -3.37 7.95 -5.70
C THR A 7 -3.10 7.92 -4.21
N SER A 8 -2.14 8.72 -3.74
CA SER A 8 -1.82 8.80 -2.33
C SER A 8 -3.00 9.31 -1.51
N GLY A 9 -3.71 10.30 -2.01
CA GLY A 9 -4.90 10.82 -1.35
C GLY A 9 -6.02 9.79 -1.27
N LEU A 10 -6.20 9.01 -2.34
CA LEU A 10 -7.19 7.95 -2.38
C LEU A 10 -6.87 6.86 -1.36
N LEU A 11 -5.62 6.40 -1.32
CA LEU A 11 -5.18 5.38 -0.36
C LEU A 11 -5.34 5.85 1.08
N ARG A 12 -5.03 7.11 1.33
CA ARG A 12 -5.20 7.73 2.63
C ARG A 12 -6.67 7.69 3.05
N GLY A 13 -7.56 8.11 2.16
CA GLY A 13 -8.99 8.12 2.43
C GLY A 13 -9.52 6.73 2.79
N ILE A 14 -9.02 5.70 2.10
CA ILE A 14 -9.41 4.32 2.38
C ILE A 14 -8.93 3.89 3.77
N LEU A 15 -7.68 4.16 4.09
CA LEU A 15 -7.12 3.77 5.39
C LEU A 15 -7.73 4.53 6.56
N GLU A 16 -8.22 5.74 6.32
CA GLU A 16 -8.86 6.56 7.35
C GLU A 16 -10.36 6.34 7.47
N ASP A 17 -10.95 5.50 6.60
CA ASP A 17 -12.39 5.27 6.57
C ASP A 17 -12.85 4.41 7.77
N ALA A 18 -13.28 5.08 8.83
CA ALA A 18 -13.72 4.42 10.06
C ALA A 18 -15.00 3.60 9.89
N SER A 19 -15.71 3.75 8.76
CA SER A 19 -16.90 2.95 8.49
C SER A 19 -16.58 1.49 8.16
N LEU A 20 -15.31 1.20 7.83
CA LEU A 20 -14.85 -0.15 7.49
C LEU A 20 -13.91 -0.67 8.57
N PRO A 21 -13.99 -1.97 8.91
CA PRO A 21 -13.01 -2.57 9.82
C PRO A 21 -11.62 -2.60 9.18
N PRO A 22 -10.54 -2.59 9.99
CA PRO A 22 -9.18 -2.54 9.46
C PRO A 22 -8.84 -3.57 8.36
N PRO A 23 -9.23 -4.86 8.47
CA PRO A 23 -8.92 -5.81 7.39
C PRO A 23 -9.54 -5.41 6.05
N GLU A 24 -10.78 -4.89 6.07
CA GLU A 24 -11.45 -4.46 4.85
C GLU A 24 -10.76 -3.25 4.23
N ARG A 25 -10.31 -2.32 5.06
CA ARG A 25 -9.54 -1.16 4.57
C ARG A 25 -8.25 -1.62 3.90
N LEU A 26 -7.56 -2.55 4.51
CA LEU A 26 -6.29 -3.04 3.97
C LEU A 26 -6.51 -3.74 2.62
N ARG A 27 -7.53 -4.58 2.50
CA ARG A 27 -7.86 -5.25 1.23
C ARG A 27 -8.19 -4.25 0.14
N THR A 28 -8.94 -3.21 0.46
CA THR A 28 -9.30 -2.17 -0.50
C THR A 28 -8.06 -1.39 -0.95
N VAL A 29 -7.17 -1.07 -0.01
CA VAL A 29 -5.91 -0.38 -0.31
C VAL A 29 -5.05 -1.23 -1.25
N VAL A 30 -4.92 -2.53 -0.98
CA VAL A 30 -4.12 -3.42 -1.81
C VAL A 30 -4.64 -3.41 -3.25
N ARG A 31 -5.95 -3.57 -3.43
CA ARG A 31 -6.56 -3.60 -4.76
C ARG A 31 -6.36 -2.28 -5.49
N THR A 32 -6.65 -1.16 -4.82
CA THR A 32 -6.51 0.16 -5.41
C THR A 32 -5.06 0.44 -5.79
N PHE A 33 -4.13 0.07 -4.91
CA PHE A 33 -2.71 0.27 -5.15
C PHE A 33 -2.23 -0.51 -6.37
N LEU A 34 -2.57 -1.79 -6.48
CA LEU A 34 -2.11 -2.61 -7.60
C LEU A 34 -2.70 -2.14 -8.93
N HIS A 35 -3.97 -1.74 -8.96
CA HIS A 35 -4.55 -1.17 -10.17
C HIS A 35 -3.83 0.11 -10.56
N SER A 36 -3.54 0.97 -9.59
CA SER A 36 -2.83 2.23 -9.83
C SER A 36 -1.42 1.98 -10.36
N GLU A 37 -0.69 1.03 -9.79
CA GLU A 37 0.66 0.71 -10.24
C GLU A 37 0.68 0.23 -11.69
N CYS A 38 -0.29 -0.62 -12.06
CA CYS A 38 -0.38 -1.11 -13.42
C CYS A 38 -0.74 0.00 -14.40
N GLU A 39 -1.63 0.92 -14.03
CA GLU A 39 -2.00 2.06 -14.85
C GLU A 39 -0.80 3.00 -15.04
N GLU A 40 -0.05 3.26 -13.99
CA GLU A 40 1.15 4.09 -14.04
C GLU A 40 2.24 3.47 -14.90
N ALA A 41 2.37 2.14 -14.87
CA ALA A 41 3.35 1.44 -15.71
C ALA A 41 3.04 1.65 -17.19
N VAL A 42 1.76 1.58 -17.57
CA VAL A 42 1.35 1.84 -18.95
C VAL A 42 1.68 3.29 -19.34
N MET A 43 1.42 4.23 -18.44
CA MET A 43 1.73 5.64 -18.65
C MET A 43 3.24 5.87 -18.81
N ARG A 44 4.05 5.21 -17.99
CA ARG A 44 5.51 5.34 -18.08
C ARG A 44 6.05 4.89 -19.43
N VAL A 45 5.52 3.79 -19.93
CA VAL A 45 5.90 3.28 -21.26
C VAL A 45 5.48 4.28 -22.33
N ALA A 46 4.26 4.79 -22.25
CA ALA A 46 3.73 5.76 -23.22
C ALA A 46 4.53 7.07 -23.22
N LEU A 47 5.03 7.47 -22.05
CA LEU A 47 5.81 8.71 -21.90
C LEU A 47 7.31 8.50 -22.08
N ASN A 48 7.72 7.32 -22.52
CA ASN A 48 9.11 7.02 -22.85
C ASN A 48 10.06 7.22 -21.67
N ASP A 49 9.68 6.71 -20.50
CA ASP A 49 10.48 6.71 -19.28
C ASP A 49 10.80 8.09 -18.70
N ALA A 50 9.88 9.03 -18.83
CA ALA A 50 10.04 10.31 -18.14
C ALA A 50 9.95 10.18 -16.61
N ALA A 51 9.38 9.08 -16.13
CA ALA A 51 9.17 8.85 -14.69
C ALA A 51 10.44 8.92 -13.83
N PRO A 52 11.60 8.42 -14.27
CA PRO A 52 12.81 8.50 -13.44
C PRO A 52 13.20 9.91 -13.01
N LEU A 53 12.81 10.92 -13.79
CA LEU A 53 13.12 12.31 -13.47
C LEU A 53 12.39 12.78 -12.21
N TYR A 54 11.31 12.13 -11.83
CA TYR A 54 10.47 12.54 -10.69
C TYR A 54 10.75 11.74 -9.42
N ARG A 55 11.51 10.66 -9.51
CA ARG A 55 11.76 9.78 -8.35
C ARG A 55 12.52 10.46 -7.23
N ASP A 56 13.40 11.38 -7.58
CA ASP A 56 14.22 12.11 -6.62
C ASP A 56 13.64 13.48 -6.26
N ALA A 57 12.44 13.79 -6.74
CA ALA A 57 11.81 15.07 -6.45
C ALA A 57 11.46 15.16 -4.95
N PRO A 58 11.62 16.35 -4.33
CA PRO A 58 11.26 16.54 -2.92
C PRO A 58 9.81 16.16 -2.62
N GLU A 59 8.90 16.39 -3.55
CA GLU A 59 7.48 16.04 -3.40
C GLU A 59 7.28 14.54 -3.26
N ALA A 60 8.04 13.73 -4.01
CA ALA A 60 7.95 12.29 -3.93
C ALA A 60 8.42 11.79 -2.56
N LYS A 61 9.48 12.39 -2.03
CA LYS A 61 10.01 12.07 -0.71
C LYS A 61 9.00 12.40 0.38
N ALA A 62 8.43 13.61 0.32
CA ALA A 62 7.43 14.06 1.29
C ALA A 62 6.19 13.16 1.27
N THR A 63 5.75 12.74 0.09
CA THR A 63 4.61 11.84 -0.08
C THR A 63 4.89 10.48 0.56
N LYS A 64 6.11 9.98 0.38
CA LYS A 64 6.52 8.70 0.95
C LYS A 64 6.53 8.74 2.47
N GLU A 65 7.04 9.83 3.05
CA GLU A 65 7.05 10.02 4.50
C GLU A 65 5.64 10.13 5.06
N GLU A 66 4.76 10.84 4.38
CA GLU A 66 3.37 10.95 4.78
C GLU A 66 2.69 9.59 4.70
N GLY A 67 2.96 8.81 3.65
CA GLY A 67 2.45 7.46 3.51
C GLY A 67 2.83 6.58 4.68
N ALA A 68 4.09 6.68 5.13
CA ALA A 68 4.56 5.92 6.27
C ALA A 68 3.82 6.30 7.55
N ARG A 69 3.55 7.60 7.76
CA ARG A 69 2.79 8.07 8.92
C ARG A 69 1.36 7.55 8.91
N ILE A 70 0.74 7.53 7.73
CA ILE A 70 -0.63 7.04 7.56
C ILE A 70 -0.71 5.55 7.89
N VAL A 71 0.26 4.77 7.41
CA VAL A 71 0.34 3.34 7.70
C VAL A 71 0.50 3.11 9.20
N GLN A 72 1.37 3.88 9.86
CA GLN A 72 1.56 3.74 11.30
C GLN A 72 0.28 4.08 12.08
N ALA A 73 -0.44 5.12 11.68
CA ALA A 73 -1.71 5.46 12.32
C ALA A 73 -2.73 4.34 12.15
N PHE A 74 -2.80 3.74 10.95
CA PHE A 74 -3.64 2.60 10.68
C PHE A 74 -3.28 1.41 11.58
N LEU A 75 -2.00 1.14 11.75
CA LEU A 75 -1.54 0.02 12.57
C LEU A 75 -1.82 0.22 14.06
N ARG A 76 -1.76 1.46 14.54
CA ARG A 76 -2.15 1.74 15.92
C ARG A 76 -3.61 1.37 16.17
N GLU A 77 -4.46 1.62 15.19
CA GLU A 77 -5.87 1.26 15.26
C GLU A 77 -6.08 -0.25 15.10
N ALA A 78 -5.38 -0.87 14.15
CA ALA A 78 -5.54 -2.31 13.87
C ALA A 78 -4.90 -3.19 14.93
N LEU A 79 -3.80 -2.73 15.54
CA LEU A 79 -3.02 -3.51 16.51
C LEU A 79 -2.82 -2.69 17.80
N PRO A 80 -3.90 -2.36 18.51
CA PRO A 80 -3.77 -1.51 19.71
C PRO A 80 -2.98 -2.17 20.84
N GLN A 81 -2.93 -3.50 20.87
CA GLN A 81 -2.23 -4.24 21.93
C GLN A 81 -0.78 -4.56 21.59
N ALA A 82 -0.35 -4.31 20.36
CA ALA A 82 1.02 -4.57 19.94
C ALA A 82 1.96 -3.47 20.45
N SER A 83 3.23 -3.82 20.62
CA SER A 83 4.25 -2.84 20.99
C SER A 83 4.54 -1.88 19.83
N GLU A 84 5.12 -0.74 20.15
CA GLU A 84 5.57 0.21 19.12
C GLU A 84 6.57 -0.44 18.18
N ALA A 85 7.48 -1.25 18.71
CA ALA A 85 8.47 -1.96 17.90
C ALA A 85 7.81 -2.91 16.91
N THR A 86 6.79 -3.64 17.35
CA THR A 86 6.05 -4.57 16.49
C THR A 86 5.30 -3.81 15.39
N ARG A 87 4.64 -2.70 15.74
CA ARG A 87 3.92 -1.89 14.75
C ARG A 87 4.88 -1.27 13.75
N SER A 88 6.04 -0.80 14.20
CA SER A 88 7.04 -0.22 13.32
C SER A 88 7.56 -1.25 12.32
N LEU A 89 7.86 -2.46 12.79
CA LEU A 89 8.29 -3.56 11.94
C LEU A 89 7.21 -3.93 10.92
N ALA A 90 5.96 -4.04 11.38
CA ALA A 90 4.85 -4.38 10.50
C ALA A 90 4.64 -3.31 9.43
N GLY A 91 4.72 -2.04 9.79
CA GLY A 91 4.59 -0.94 8.84
C GLY A 91 5.68 -0.94 7.78
N ASP A 92 6.92 -1.18 8.21
CA ASP A 92 8.04 -1.25 7.30
C ASP A 92 7.89 -2.43 6.34
N LEU A 93 7.51 -3.59 6.86
CA LEU A 93 7.30 -4.78 6.04
C LEU A 93 6.17 -4.58 5.02
N ILE A 94 5.06 -4.02 5.44
CA ILE A 94 3.92 -3.77 4.55
C ILE A 94 4.31 -2.76 3.46
N THR A 95 4.97 -1.67 3.84
CA THR A 95 5.37 -0.64 2.89
C THR A 95 6.38 -1.18 1.87
N THR A 96 7.36 -1.94 2.33
CA THR A 96 8.36 -2.55 1.46
C THR A 96 7.72 -3.55 0.52
N THR A 97 6.78 -4.35 1.03
CA THR A 97 6.05 -5.33 0.23
C THR A 97 5.26 -4.63 -0.88
N PHE A 98 4.56 -3.54 -0.55
CA PHE A 98 3.81 -2.77 -1.55
C PHE A 98 4.75 -2.26 -2.65
N SER A 99 5.86 -1.65 -2.26
CA SER A 99 6.81 -1.09 -3.23
C SER A 99 7.39 -2.15 -4.14
N SER A 100 7.85 -3.26 -3.57
CA SER A 100 8.48 -4.34 -4.34
C SER A 100 7.48 -5.09 -5.20
N VAL A 101 6.34 -5.46 -4.63
CA VAL A 101 5.31 -6.20 -5.35
C VAL A 101 4.71 -5.33 -6.45
N GLY A 102 4.39 -4.08 -6.14
CA GLY A 102 3.81 -3.17 -7.12
C GLY A 102 4.71 -2.99 -8.32
N LYS A 103 5.99 -2.77 -8.09
CA LYS A 103 6.96 -2.60 -9.16
C LYS A 103 7.07 -3.87 -10.00
N GLN A 104 7.28 -5.01 -9.36
CA GLN A 104 7.51 -6.27 -10.05
C GLN A 104 6.26 -6.74 -10.81
N PHE A 105 5.12 -6.66 -10.17
CA PHE A 105 3.86 -7.08 -10.78
C PHE A 105 3.49 -6.21 -11.99
N SER A 106 3.74 -4.91 -11.91
CA SER A 106 3.38 -3.96 -12.97
C SER A 106 4.37 -3.94 -14.14
N GLU A 107 5.48 -4.65 -14.04
CA GLU A 107 6.46 -4.72 -15.13
C GLU A 107 5.92 -5.42 -16.39
N SER A 108 4.90 -6.26 -16.24
CA SER A 108 4.25 -6.95 -17.35
C SER A 108 2.79 -6.49 -17.44
N PRO A 109 2.24 -6.39 -18.66
CA PRO A 109 0.81 -6.06 -18.80
C PRO A 109 -0.06 -7.08 -18.08
N ARG A 110 -1.09 -6.60 -17.37
CA ARG A 110 -2.01 -7.43 -16.61
C ARG A 110 -3.45 -7.08 -16.96
N THR A 111 -4.30 -8.09 -16.98
CA THR A 111 -5.74 -7.84 -17.12
C THR A 111 -6.32 -7.42 -15.78
N ALA A 112 -7.49 -6.77 -15.79
CA ALA A 112 -8.18 -6.39 -14.55
C ALA A 112 -8.42 -7.62 -13.67
N GLN A 113 -8.77 -8.75 -14.27
CA GLN A 113 -9.02 -9.98 -13.55
C GLN A 113 -7.76 -10.51 -12.87
N GLU A 114 -6.62 -10.44 -13.54
CA GLU A 114 -5.33 -10.82 -12.96
C GLU A 114 -4.96 -9.92 -11.79
N ILE A 115 -5.20 -8.62 -11.92
CA ILE A 115 -4.90 -7.66 -10.87
C ILE A 115 -5.76 -7.95 -9.63
N ASP A 116 -7.05 -8.19 -9.84
CA ASP A 116 -7.97 -8.49 -8.73
C ASP A 116 -7.60 -9.78 -8.03
N ALA A 117 -7.25 -10.83 -8.77
CA ALA A 117 -6.86 -12.11 -8.17
C ALA A 117 -5.59 -11.96 -7.34
N TYR A 118 -4.61 -11.22 -7.85
CA TYR A 118 -3.36 -10.99 -7.15
C TYR A 118 -3.57 -10.12 -5.91
N ALA A 119 -4.42 -9.11 -6.03
CA ALA A 119 -4.76 -8.24 -4.91
C ALA A 119 -5.46 -9.02 -3.79
N ASP A 120 -6.36 -9.93 -4.15
CA ASP A 120 -7.04 -10.76 -3.16
C ASP A 120 -6.04 -11.65 -2.40
N ALA A 121 -5.10 -12.26 -3.12
CA ALA A 121 -4.07 -13.10 -2.52
C ALA A 121 -3.17 -12.29 -1.59
N LEU A 122 -2.72 -11.12 -2.03
CA LEU A 122 -1.87 -10.26 -1.21
C LEU A 122 -2.62 -9.76 0.01
N GLY A 123 -3.88 -9.36 -0.16
CA GLY A 123 -4.74 -8.95 0.94
C GLY A 123 -4.92 -10.05 1.98
N ASP A 124 -5.13 -11.29 1.52
CA ASP A 124 -5.25 -12.45 2.41
C ASP A 124 -3.97 -12.65 3.23
N MET A 125 -2.82 -12.54 2.56
CA MET A 125 -1.52 -12.71 3.19
C MET A 125 -1.28 -11.65 4.27
N LEU A 126 -1.54 -10.39 3.95
CA LEU A 126 -1.32 -9.29 4.88
C LEU A 126 -2.30 -9.33 6.05
N CYS A 127 -3.57 -9.65 5.79
CA CYS A 127 -4.56 -9.77 6.86
C CYS A 127 -4.23 -10.93 7.80
N ALA A 128 -3.77 -12.03 7.26
CA ALA A 128 -3.34 -13.17 8.09
C ALA A 128 -2.16 -12.79 8.98
N TYR A 129 -1.22 -12.02 8.45
CA TYR A 129 -0.09 -11.52 9.21
C TYR A 129 -0.55 -10.63 10.37
N LEU A 130 -1.44 -9.67 10.09
CA LEU A 130 -1.97 -8.79 11.14
C LEU A 130 -2.76 -9.57 12.20
N ASP A 131 -3.54 -10.56 11.79
CA ASP A 131 -4.25 -11.42 12.73
C ASP A 131 -3.28 -12.17 13.65
N SER A 132 -2.18 -12.64 13.08
CA SER A 132 -1.14 -13.32 13.85
C SER A 132 -0.53 -12.39 14.91
N LEU A 133 -0.28 -11.13 14.54
CA LEU A 133 0.25 -10.14 15.47
C LEU A 133 -0.76 -9.78 16.55
N ALA A 134 -2.02 -9.64 16.18
CA ALA A 134 -3.09 -9.33 17.13
C ALA A 134 -3.22 -10.44 18.18
N SER A 135 -3.14 -11.69 17.75
CA SER A 135 -3.20 -12.84 18.65
C SER A 135 -1.98 -12.91 19.58
N SER A 136 -0.78 -12.63 19.03
CA SER A 136 0.46 -12.64 19.82
C SER A 136 0.50 -11.51 20.82
N GLY A 137 -0.06 -10.36 20.49
CA GLY A 137 -0.08 -9.20 21.37
C GLY A 137 -0.89 -9.40 22.64
N ARG A 138 -1.71 -10.45 22.70
CA ARG A 138 -2.52 -10.76 23.88
C ARG A 138 -1.79 -11.63 24.89
N GLY A 139 -0.70 -12.22 24.45
CA GLY A 139 0.12 -13.06 25.33
C GLY A 139 1.18 -12.25 26.05
#